data_f013f8c05e0b90a71452295ffd10c941
#
_entry.id   f013f8c05e0b90a71452295ffd10c941
#
_cell.length_a   1.000
_cell.length_b   1.000
_cell.length_c   1.000
_cell.angle_alpha   90.00
_cell.angle_beta   90.00
_cell.angle_gamma   90.00
#
_symmetry.space_group_name_H-M   'P 1'
#
loop_
_entity.id
_entity.type
_entity.pdbx_description
1 polymer ?
#
loop_
_entity_poly.entity_id
_entity_poly.type
_entity_poly.pdbx_seq_one_letter_code
_entity_poly.pdbx_strand_id
1 'polypeptide(L)'
;MKTEQTTAERMCYIVNDKDLSQQAKDFLNQISRLDALINRLLNTVATERSRLTSIGCELKQDKVQTSGPKNSLEETICKIDELERTINARIDELVDLKNTTMKAIQSLPDFDQQNVLIARYVDGKKWLDIAFDLNFSISQVYKIHGKALISFSEKNPNLLLSLEQ
;
A
#
# COMPACT_ATOMS: atom_id res chain seq x y z
N MET A 1 45.09 14.23 17.87
CA MET A 1 43.78 14.09 18.51
C MET A 1 42.65 14.68 17.68
N LYS A 2 42.50 14.26 16.38
CA LYS A 2 41.41 14.74 15.48
C LYS A 2 40.69 13.57 14.78
N THR A 3 40.96 12.32 15.12
CA THR A 3 40.43 11.15 14.38
C THR A 3 39.33 10.38 15.11
N GLU A 4 39.13 10.58 16.41
CA GLU A 4 38.11 9.86 17.17
C GLU A 4 36.72 10.50 17.16
N GLN A 5 36.65 11.84 17.05
CA GLN A 5 35.36 12.55 16.92
C GLN A 5 34.62 12.20 15.62
N THR A 6 35.35 11.94 14.53
CA THR A 6 34.80 11.61 13.22
C THR A 6 34.08 10.24 13.18
N THR A 7 34.47 9.29 14.02
CA THR A 7 33.89 7.94 14.00
C THR A 7 32.57 7.87 14.76
N ALA A 8 32.48 8.55 15.91
CA ALA A 8 31.25 8.63 16.70
C ALA A 8 30.15 9.46 15.99
N GLU A 9 30.54 10.59 15.36
CA GLU A 9 29.63 11.38 14.53
C GLU A 9 29.14 10.61 13.30
N ARG A 10 30.01 9.88 12.61
CA ARG A 10 29.62 9.00 11.51
C ARG A 10 28.71 7.84 11.95
N MET A 11 28.97 7.24 13.11
CA MET A 11 28.08 6.20 13.65
C MET A 11 26.72 6.75 14.04
N CYS A 12 26.66 7.93 14.63
CA CYS A 12 25.40 8.60 14.98
C CYS A 12 24.59 8.96 13.71
N TYR A 13 25.26 9.45 12.65
CA TYR A 13 24.65 9.70 11.35
C TYR A 13 24.13 8.41 10.69
N ILE A 14 24.88 7.33 10.73
CA ILE A 14 24.50 6.04 10.10
C ILE A 14 23.31 5.40 10.82
N VAL A 15 23.22 5.52 12.14
CA VAL A 15 22.08 5.02 12.93
C VAL A 15 20.82 5.84 12.61
N ASN A 16 20.97 7.17 12.51
CA ASN A 16 19.86 8.08 12.19
C ASN A 16 19.36 7.87 10.75
N ASP A 17 20.26 7.70 9.77
CA ASP A 17 19.90 7.46 8.36
C ASP A 17 19.14 6.14 8.14
N LYS A 18 19.52 5.08 8.88
CA LYS A 18 18.81 3.80 8.83
C LYS A 18 17.40 3.91 9.38
N ASP A 19 17.23 4.62 10.47
CA ASP A 19 15.94 4.82 11.13
C ASP A 19 15.02 5.68 10.26
N LEU A 20 15.54 6.78 9.72
CA LEU A 20 14.84 7.64 8.78
C LEU A 20 14.40 6.91 7.51
N SER A 21 15.29 6.11 6.92
CA SER A 21 14.97 5.37 5.72
C SER A 21 13.94 4.27 5.99
N GLN A 22 13.94 3.67 7.18
CA GLN A 22 12.93 2.67 7.57
C GLN A 22 11.56 3.32 7.77
N GLN A 23 11.48 4.45 8.46
CA GLN A 23 10.22 5.19 8.65
C GLN A 23 9.60 5.60 7.31
N ALA A 24 10.41 6.16 6.38
CA ALA A 24 9.95 6.47 5.03
C ALA A 24 9.41 5.24 4.30
N LYS A 25 10.13 4.13 4.40
CA LYS A 25 9.74 2.87 3.77
C LYS A 25 8.43 2.33 4.34
N ASP A 26 8.24 2.44 5.65
CA ASP A 26 7.03 1.97 6.31
C ASP A 26 5.82 2.83 5.93
N PHE A 27 6.00 4.15 5.84
CA PHE A 27 4.98 5.06 5.31
C PHE A 27 4.61 4.71 3.86
N LEU A 28 5.58 4.64 2.97
CA LEU A 28 5.36 4.37 1.56
C LEU A 28 4.74 2.99 1.30
N ASN A 29 5.06 1.99 2.12
CA ASN A 29 4.47 0.65 2.04
C ASN A 29 2.98 0.60 2.44
N GLN A 30 2.43 1.62 3.09
CA GLN A 30 1.00 1.67 3.40
C GLN A 30 0.13 1.59 2.14
N ILE A 31 0.56 2.23 1.04
CA ILE A 31 -0.12 2.16 -0.26
C ILE A 31 -0.31 0.70 -0.68
N SER A 32 0.79 -0.05 -0.68
CA SER A 32 0.79 -1.47 -1.07
C SER A 32 -0.06 -2.35 -0.14
N ARG A 33 -0.04 -2.05 1.18
CA ARG A 33 -0.84 -2.77 2.19
C ARG A 33 -2.33 -2.52 1.99
N LEU A 34 -2.72 -1.26 1.74
CA LEU A 34 -4.09 -0.86 1.53
C LEU A 34 -4.65 -1.43 0.21
N ASP A 35 -3.86 -1.39 -0.86
CA ASP A 35 -4.19 -2.00 -2.14
C ASP A 35 -4.41 -3.52 -2.01
N ALA A 36 -3.53 -4.21 -1.29
CA ALA A 36 -3.68 -5.64 -1.01
C ALA A 36 -4.91 -5.95 -0.15
N LEU A 37 -5.30 -5.07 0.76
CA LEU A 37 -6.52 -5.21 1.56
C LEU A 37 -7.77 -5.08 0.67
N ILE A 38 -7.83 -4.07 -0.18
CA ILE A 38 -8.93 -3.84 -1.12
C ILE A 38 -9.10 -5.08 -2.02
N ASN A 39 -8.03 -5.61 -2.58
CA ASN A 39 -8.07 -6.80 -3.41
C ASN A 39 -8.61 -8.04 -2.67
N ARG A 40 -8.27 -8.22 -1.39
CA ARG A 40 -8.84 -9.30 -0.56
C ARG A 40 -10.35 -9.12 -0.33
N LEU A 41 -10.79 -7.90 -0.03
CA LEU A 41 -12.21 -7.60 0.15
C LEU A 41 -13.00 -7.84 -1.14
N LEU A 42 -12.49 -7.44 -2.30
CA LEU A 42 -13.10 -7.70 -3.61
C LEU A 42 -13.22 -9.21 -3.89
N ASN A 43 -12.20 -10.00 -3.57
CA ASN A 43 -12.26 -11.46 -3.69
C ASN A 43 -13.31 -12.07 -2.75
N THR A 44 -13.47 -11.51 -1.55
CA THR A 44 -14.52 -11.95 -0.61
C THR A 44 -15.91 -11.69 -1.18
N VAL A 45 -16.15 -10.49 -1.71
CA VAL A 45 -17.42 -10.14 -2.38
C VAL A 45 -17.70 -11.07 -3.55
N ALA A 46 -16.70 -11.34 -4.40
CA ALA A 46 -16.85 -12.28 -5.51
C ALA A 46 -17.24 -13.70 -5.05
N THR A 47 -16.66 -14.16 -3.93
CA THR A 47 -16.99 -15.45 -3.33
C THR A 47 -18.42 -15.49 -2.80
N GLU A 48 -18.86 -14.46 -2.08
CA GLU A 48 -20.23 -14.39 -1.54
C GLU A 48 -21.27 -14.29 -2.67
N ARG A 49 -20.99 -13.52 -3.73
CA ARG A 49 -21.84 -13.46 -4.92
C ARG A 49 -21.95 -14.81 -5.64
N SER A 50 -20.85 -15.56 -5.74
CA SER A 50 -20.86 -16.92 -6.31
C SER A 50 -21.72 -17.89 -5.50
N ARG A 51 -21.73 -17.74 -4.16
CA ARG A 51 -22.64 -18.52 -3.29
C ARG A 51 -24.10 -18.22 -3.55
N LEU A 52 -24.48 -16.93 -3.74
CA LEU A 52 -25.84 -16.55 -4.07
C LEU A 52 -26.32 -17.19 -5.39
N THR A 53 -25.47 -17.21 -6.41
CA THR A 53 -25.81 -17.81 -7.70
C THR A 53 -25.98 -19.33 -7.60
N SER A 54 -25.19 -20.03 -6.80
CA SER A 54 -25.36 -21.47 -6.59
C SER A 54 -26.63 -21.83 -5.81
N ILE A 55 -27.02 -21.03 -4.82
CA ILE A 55 -28.28 -21.20 -4.09
C ILE A 55 -29.48 -20.99 -5.03
N GLY A 56 -29.42 -19.99 -5.94
CA GLY A 56 -30.47 -19.74 -6.93
C GLY A 56 -30.66 -20.88 -7.94
N CYS A 57 -29.63 -21.68 -8.25
CA CYS A 57 -29.72 -22.85 -9.13
C CYS A 57 -30.33 -24.07 -8.46
N GLU A 58 -30.35 -24.17 -7.13
CA GLU A 58 -30.94 -25.28 -6.40
C GLU A 58 -32.45 -25.17 -6.14
N LEU A 59 -33.07 -24.06 -6.53
CA LEU A 59 -34.55 -23.91 -6.52
C LEU A 59 -35.17 -24.73 -7.62
N LYS A 60 -34.97 -26.06 -7.58
CA LYS A 60 -35.77 -27.03 -8.35
C LYS A 60 -37.20 -27.01 -7.84
N GLN A 61 -38.08 -26.82 -8.80
CA GLN A 61 -39.52 -26.95 -8.76
C GLN A 61 -39.90 -28.33 -8.19
N ASP A 62 -40.00 -28.45 -6.90
CA ASP A 62 -40.69 -29.50 -6.14
C ASP A 62 -40.03 -29.70 -4.76
N LYS A 63 -40.46 -28.85 -3.82
CA LYS A 63 -40.67 -29.21 -2.43
C LYS A 63 -41.36 -28.06 -1.71
N VAL A 64 -42.67 -28.18 -1.62
CA VAL A 64 -43.45 -27.53 -0.57
C VAL A 64 -43.02 -28.15 0.75
N GLN A 65 -42.78 -27.32 1.71
CA GLN A 65 -42.36 -27.56 3.10
C GLN A 65 -40.88 -27.83 3.32
N THR A 66 -40.25 -26.75 3.77
CA THR A 66 -39.70 -26.73 5.15
C THR A 66 -39.27 -25.31 5.46
N SER A 67 -39.56 -24.83 6.65
CA SER A 67 -38.98 -23.69 7.34
C SER A 67 -37.44 -23.85 7.43
N GLY A 68 -36.76 -23.76 6.30
CA GLY A 68 -35.34 -23.60 6.16
C GLY A 68 -35.04 -22.10 6.02
N PRO A 69 -33.84 -21.61 6.38
CA PRO A 69 -33.59 -20.25 6.72
C PRO A 69 -33.84 -19.30 5.53
N LYS A 70 -35.03 -18.67 5.48
CA LYS A 70 -35.30 -17.50 4.63
C LYS A 70 -34.31 -16.35 4.86
N ASN A 71 -33.63 -16.37 6.01
CA ASN A 71 -32.65 -15.37 6.43
C ASN A 71 -31.30 -15.49 5.73
N SER A 72 -30.92 -16.68 5.22
CA SER A 72 -29.58 -16.90 4.65
C SER A 72 -29.30 -16.07 3.39
N LEU A 73 -30.31 -15.86 2.53
CA LEU A 73 -30.16 -15.04 1.31
C LEU A 73 -30.07 -13.54 1.67
N GLU A 74 -30.98 -13.07 2.52
CA GLU A 74 -31.03 -11.68 2.99
C GLU A 74 -29.74 -11.32 3.77
N GLU A 75 -29.29 -12.20 4.66
CA GLU A 75 -28.03 -12.04 5.40
C GLU A 75 -26.84 -11.94 4.48
N THR A 76 -26.78 -12.76 3.43
CA THR A 76 -25.67 -12.72 2.46
C THR A 76 -25.70 -11.43 1.63
N ILE A 77 -26.88 -10.95 1.23
CA ILE A 77 -27.03 -9.68 0.51
C ILE A 77 -26.58 -8.51 1.41
N CYS A 78 -27.03 -8.45 2.65
CA CYS A 78 -26.62 -7.43 3.61
C CYS A 78 -25.11 -7.43 3.84
N LYS A 79 -24.50 -8.60 3.93
CA LYS A 79 -23.05 -8.76 4.09
C LYS A 79 -22.29 -8.25 2.86
N ILE A 80 -22.78 -8.50 1.65
CA ILE A 80 -22.18 -7.98 0.42
C ILE A 80 -22.24 -6.44 0.41
N ASP A 81 -23.39 -5.86 0.73
CA ASP A 81 -23.58 -4.42 0.76
C ASP A 81 -22.64 -3.74 1.78
N GLU A 82 -22.48 -4.32 2.97
CA GLU A 82 -21.53 -3.83 3.98
C GLU A 82 -20.08 -3.93 3.50
N LEU A 83 -19.70 -5.04 2.85
CA LEU A 83 -18.37 -5.20 2.25
C LEU A 83 -18.11 -4.17 1.16
N GLU A 84 -19.08 -3.90 0.29
CA GLU A 84 -18.95 -2.91 -0.78
C GLU A 84 -18.79 -1.48 -0.23
N ARG A 85 -19.53 -1.12 0.82
CA ARG A 85 -19.33 0.16 1.52
C ARG A 85 -17.93 0.27 2.10
N THR A 86 -17.45 -0.82 2.72
CA THR A 86 -16.11 -0.88 3.28
C THR A 86 -15.05 -0.73 2.18
N ILE A 87 -15.22 -1.39 1.04
CA ILE A 87 -14.32 -1.28 -0.12
C ILE A 87 -14.26 0.15 -0.62
N ASN A 88 -15.40 0.80 -0.81
CA ASN A 88 -15.45 2.19 -1.28
C ASN A 88 -14.69 3.12 -0.32
N ALA A 89 -14.91 3.02 0.99
CA ALA A 89 -14.19 3.80 1.97
C ALA A 89 -12.66 3.56 1.93
N ARG A 90 -12.22 2.31 1.70
CA ARG A 90 -10.79 1.99 1.56
C ARG A 90 -10.19 2.48 0.25
N ILE A 91 -10.98 2.54 -0.82
CA ILE A 91 -10.54 3.12 -2.10
C ILE A 91 -10.32 4.63 -1.94
N ASP A 92 -11.23 5.34 -1.28
CA ASP A 92 -11.09 6.77 -1.01
C ASP A 92 -9.81 7.04 -0.18
N GLU A 93 -9.59 6.26 0.87
CA GLU A 93 -8.37 6.33 1.70
C GLU A 93 -7.11 6.08 0.86
N LEU A 94 -7.12 5.10 -0.05
CA LEU A 94 -5.99 4.81 -0.94
C LEU A 94 -5.70 5.96 -1.90
N VAL A 95 -6.74 6.57 -2.46
CA VAL A 95 -6.60 7.73 -3.37
C VAL A 95 -5.98 8.92 -2.64
N ASP A 96 -6.46 9.23 -1.43
CA ASP A 96 -5.94 10.32 -0.62
C ASP A 96 -4.48 10.08 -0.21
N LEU A 97 -4.15 8.84 0.19
CA LEU A 97 -2.79 8.46 0.53
C LEU A 97 -1.86 8.57 -0.69
N LYS A 98 -2.27 8.09 -1.87
CA LYS A 98 -1.50 8.23 -3.11
C LYS A 98 -1.28 9.70 -3.48
N ASN A 99 -2.29 10.54 -3.38
CA ASN A 99 -2.21 11.96 -3.69
C ASN A 99 -1.25 12.68 -2.73
N THR A 100 -1.34 12.39 -1.44
CA THR A 100 -0.46 12.97 -0.41
C THR A 100 0.98 12.52 -0.63
N THR A 101 1.19 11.24 -0.88
CA THR A 101 2.52 10.66 -1.16
C THR A 101 3.12 11.24 -2.44
N MET A 102 2.32 11.40 -3.51
CA MET A 102 2.78 11.99 -4.77
C MET A 102 3.29 13.43 -4.56
N LYS A 103 2.54 14.26 -3.84
CA LYS A 103 2.95 15.64 -3.50
C LYS A 103 4.24 15.64 -2.69
N ALA A 104 4.36 14.75 -1.72
CA ALA A 104 5.55 14.62 -0.89
C ALA A 104 6.79 14.19 -1.70
N ILE A 105 6.63 13.24 -2.63
CA ILE A 105 7.73 12.81 -3.53
C ILE A 105 8.12 13.94 -4.48
N GLN A 106 7.16 14.66 -5.04
CA GLN A 106 7.42 15.79 -5.94
C GLN A 106 8.15 16.97 -5.27
N SER A 107 8.15 17.05 -3.95
CA SER A 107 8.95 18.05 -3.22
C SER A 107 10.44 17.74 -3.15
N LEU A 108 10.87 16.56 -3.56
CA LEU A 108 12.29 16.17 -3.62
C LEU A 108 13.02 16.93 -4.75
N PRO A 109 14.29 17.32 -4.57
CA PRO A 109 15.02 18.08 -5.57
C PRO A 109 15.54 17.25 -6.74
N ASP A 110 15.67 15.94 -6.57
CA ASP A 110 16.28 15.02 -7.54
C ASP A 110 15.20 14.22 -8.27
N PHE A 111 15.15 14.39 -9.59
CA PHE A 111 14.17 13.75 -10.47
C PHE A 111 14.30 12.23 -10.53
N ASP A 112 15.52 11.69 -10.45
CA ASP A 112 15.76 10.25 -10.45
C ASP A 112 15.22 9.62 -9.15
N GLN A 113 15.38 10.32 -8.02
CA GLN A 113 14.81 9.92 -6.75
C GLN A 113 13.27 9.91 -6.78
N GLN A 114 12.66 10.96 -7.35
CA GLN A 114 11.21 11.02 -7.53
C GLN A 114 10.70 9.85 -8.36
N ASN A 115 11.30 9.61 -9.53
CA ASN A 115 10.89 8.57 -10.46
C ASN A 115 10.99 7.17 -9.84
N VAL A 116 12.08 6.87 -9.13
CA VAL A 116 12.25 5.57 -8.46
C VAL A 116 11.22 5.36 -7.36
N LEU A 117 10.91 6.38 -6.53
CA LEU A 117 9.90 6.26 -5.49
C LEU A 117 8.48 6.11 -6.07
N ILE A 118 8.13 6.90 -7.08
CA ILE A 118 6.82 6.82 -7.74
C ILE A 118 6.65 5.42 -8.34
N ALA A 119 7.58 4.99 -9.19
CA ALA A 119 7.51 3.70 -9.85
C ALA A 119 7.41 2.54 -8.85
N ARG A 120 8.14 2.60 -7.73
CA ARG A 120 8.15 1.54 -6.73
C ARG A 120 6.91 1.50 -5.87
N TYR A 121 6.47 2.66 -5.31
CA TYR A 121 5.46 2.71 -4.26
C TYR A 121 4.08 3.15 -4.74
N VAL A 122 4.00 4.00 -5.76
CA VAL A 122 2.73 4.47 -6.31
C VAL A 122 2.25 3.54 -7.42
N ASP A 123 3.15 3.18 -8.35
CA ASP A 123 2.83 2.31 -9.49
C ASP A 123 3.00 0.82 -9.16
N GLY A 124 3.68 0.48 -8.05
CA GLY A 124 3.88 -0.91 -7.61
C GLY A 124 4.83 -1.74 -8.49
N LYS A 125 5.69 -1.10 -9.30
CA LYS A 125 6.59 -1.79 -10.23
C LYS A 125 7.64 -2.63 -9.53
N LYS A 126 8.09 -3.70 -10.19
CA LYS A 126 9.22 -4.52 -9.73
C LYS A 126 10.54 -3.81 -10.02
N TRP A 127 11.57 -4.12 -9.25
CA TRP A 127 12.89 -3.49 -9.39
C TRP A 127 13.51 -3.63 -10.78
N LEU A 128 13.30 -4.78 -11.42
CA LEU A 128 13.76 -5.04 -12.79
C LEU A 128 13.08 -4.12 -13.80
N ASP A 129 11.77 -3.94 -13.67
CA ASP A 129 10.98 -3.10 -14.57
C ASP A 129 11.39 -1.62 -14.41
N ILE A 130 11.61 -1.17 -13.15
CA ILE A 130 12.10 0.18 -12.85
C ILE A 130 13.48 0.43 -13.48
N ALA A 131 14.39 -0.55 -13.36
CA ALA A 131 15.72 -0.45 -13.93
C ALA A 131 15.68 -0.34 -15.46
N PHE A 132 14.80 -1.13 -16.08
CA PHE A 132 14.58 -1.09 -17.53
C PHE A 132 13.98 0.25 -17.98
N ASP A 133 12.89 0.69 -17.33
CA ASP A 133 12.17 1.92 -17.70
C ASP A 133 13.03 3.18 -17.56
N LEU A 134 13.91 3.22 -16.56
CA LEU A 134 14.76 4.37 -16.27
C LEU A 134 16.16 4.25 -16.92
N ASN A 135 16.44 3.17 -17.66
CA ASN A 135 17.74 2.86 -18.26
C ASN A 135 18.89 2.86 -17.24
N PHE A 136 18.64 2.34 -16.03
CA PHE A 136 19.63 2.19 -14.97
C PHE A 136 19.98 0.72 -14.74
N SER A 137 21.17 0.47 -14.19
CA SER A 137 21.46 -0.85 -13.62
C SER A 137 20.66 -1.04 -12.34
N ILE A 138 20.31 -2.29 -12.01
CA ILE A 138 19.63 -2.65 -10.74
C ILE A 138 20.37 -2.10 -9.53
N SER A 139 21.70 -2.20 -9.52
CA SER A 139 22.56 -1.69 -8.45
C SER A 139 22.44 -0.16 -8.30
N GLN A 140 22.27 0.56 -9.41
CA GLN A 140 22.08 2.01 -9.41
C GLN A 140 20.69 2.37 -8.88
N VAL A 141 19.64 1.64 -9.27
CA VAL A 141 18.28 1.84 -8.76
C VAL A 141 18.25 1.69 -7.24
N TYR A 142 18.89 0.65 -6.69
CA TYR A 142 18.97 0.48 -5.23
C TYR A 142 19.72 1.61 -4.51
N LYS A 143 20.80 2.14 -5.11
CA LYS A 143 21.53 3.28 -4.55
C LYS A 143 20.67 4.56 -4.56
N ILE A 144 19.97 4.83 -5.68
CA ILE A 144 19.07 5.98 -5.80
C ILE A 144 17.92 5.83 -4.80
N HIS A 145 17.31 4.65 -4.70
CA HIS A 145 16.24 4.36 -3.77
C HIS A 145 16.65 4.61 -2.30
N GLY A 146 17.83 4.13 -1.88
CA GLY A 146 18.33 4.36 -0.53
C GLY A 146 18.47 5.86 -0.21
N LYS A 147 19.06 6.65 -1.14
CA LYS A 147 19.16 8.10 -1.01
C LYS A 147 17.79 8.78 -1.01
N ALA A 148 16.90 8.32 -1.87
CA ALA A 148 15.55 8.87 -1.99
C ALA A 148 14.73 8.72 -0.70
N LEU A 149 14.86 7.60 0.02
CA LEU A 149 14.20 7.39 1.31
C LEU A 149 14.68 8.36 2.38
N ILE A 150 15.99 8.62 2.45
CA ILE A 150 16.57 9.58 3.39
C ILE A 150 16.07 10.98 3.05
N SER A 151 16.20 11.41 1.77
CA SER A 151 15.73 12.71 1.32
C SER A 151 14.21 12.91 1.55
N PHE A 152 13.42 11.85 1.40
CA PHE A 152 11.98 11.86 1.67
C PHE A 152 11.69 12.11 3.14
N SER A 153 12.40 11.43 4.05
CA SER A 153 12.24 11.60 5.49
C SER A 153 12.62 13.00 5.96
N GLU A 154 13.74 13.53 5.46
CA GLU A 154 14.21 14.86 5.80
C GLU A 154 13.25 15.97 5.36
N LYS A 155 12.62 15.80 4.20
CA LYS A 155 11.68 16.78 3.62
C LYS A 155 10.29 16.70 4.21
N ASN A 156 9.86 15.52 4.68
CA ASN A 156 8.49 15.26 5.09
C ASN A 156 8.38 14.69 6.53
N PRO A 157 9.00 15.30 7.56
CA PRO A 157 8.97 14.75 8.92
C PRO A 157 7.55 14.67 9.49
N ASN A 158 6.66 15.59 9.13
CA ASN A 158 5.28 15.62 9.63
C ASN A 158 4.45 14.43 9.16
N LEU A 159 4.72 13.90 7.94
CA LEU A 159 4.01 12.73 7.42
C LEU A 159 4.43 11.45 8.16
N LEU A 160 5.67 11.39 8.62
CA LEU A 160 6.19 10.22 9.32
C LEU A 160 5.70 10.13 10.76
N LEU A 161 5.51 11.27 11.43
CA LEU A 161 4.96 11.34 12.79
C LEU A 161 3.50 10.88 12.86
N SER A 162 2.75 10.93 11.77
CA SER A 162 1.37 10.45 11.72
C SER A 162 1.23 8.91 11.77
N LEU A 163 2.34 8.18 11.71
CA LEU A 163 2.36 6.71 11.81
C LEU A 163 2.32 6.18 13.24
N GLU A 164 2.61 7.04 14.23
CA GLU A 164 2.75 6.62 15.63
C GLU A 164 1.45 6.76 16.44
N GLN A 165 0.34 7.11 15.80
CA GLN A 165 -1.01 7.20 16.38
C GLN A 165 -1.92 6.09 15.86
#